data_39773888bf2c8f0cbf34d873fb1b0801
#
_entry.id   39773888bf2c8f0cbf34d873fb1b0801
#
_cell.length_a   1.000
_cell.length_b   1.000
_cell.length_c   1.000
_cell.angle_alpha   90.00
_cell.angle_beta   90.00
_cell.angle_gamma   90.00
#
_symmetry.space_group_name_H-M   'P 1'
#
loop_
_entity.id
_entity.type
_entity.pdbx_description
1 polymer ?
#
loop_
_entity_poly.entity_id
_entity_poly.type
_entity_poly.pdbx_seq_one_letter_code
_entity_poly.pdbx_strand_id
1 'polypeptide(L)'
;MRAPFQILAIPYRCSPEVRFCVLHRADHDQYQFVSGGGEDRETALEAARREIFEETGIRAAHIVPLRSMAFVPAAVIAEKHRKLWKRDTFVIPEYAFAFICDEEIQLSDEHLDLEWMCYEAAMERLTWDSNKTALYELNCRLLAE
;
A
#
# COMPACT_ATOMS: atom_id res chain seq x y z
N MET A 1 -5.30 -4.38 -18.29
CA MET A 1 -6.60 -4.72 -17.71
C MET A 1 -6.45 -4.96 -16.22
N ARG A 2 -7.34 -4.43 -15.43
CA ARG A 2 -7.31 -4.59 -13.98
C ARG A 2 -7.49 -6.04 -13.57
N ALA A 3 -6.52 -6.59 -12.83
CA ALA A 3 -6.61 -7.95 -12.29
C ALA A 3 -7.37 -7.94 -10.95
N PRO A 4 -7.96 -9.08 -10.54
CA PRO A 4 -8.77 -9.14 -9.31
C PRO A 4 -7.90 -9.32 -8.05
N PHE A 5 -6.95 -8.44 -7.84
CA PHE A 5 -6.18 -8.33 -6.61
C PHE A 5 -5.64 -6.92 -6.48
N GLN A 6 -5.24 -6.55 -5.28
CA GLN A 6 -4.55 -5.29 -5.08
C GLN A 6 -3.40 -5.46 -4.08
N ILE A 7 -2.58 -4.43 -3.99
CA ILE A 7 -1.45 -4.41 -3.08
C ILE A 7 -1.51 -3.17 -2.19
N LEU A 8 -0.83 -3.26 -1.05
CA LEU A 8 -0.43 -2.10 -0.29
C LEU A 8 1.07 -2.20 -0.03
N ALA A 9 1.74 -1.07 0.05
CA ALA A 9 3.18 -1.04 0.30
C ALA A 9 3.51 0.09 1.28
N ILE A 10 4.25 -0.24 2.33
CA ILE A 10 4.58 0.69 3.41
C ILE A 10 5.95 1.30 3.16
N PRO A 11 6.04 2.61 2.89
CA PRO A 11 7.33 3.29 2.86
C PRO A 11 7.81 3.48 4.29
N TYR A 12 9.04 3.06 4.60
CA TYR A 12 9.60 3.26 5.92
C TYR A 12 11.07 3.64 5.85
N ARG A 13 11.56 4.22 6.93
CA ARG A 13 12.98 4.55 7.10
C ARG A 13 13.37 4.25 8.54
N CYS A 14 14.66 3.97 8.75
CA CYS A 14 15.17 3.58 10.05
C CYS A 14 16.09 4.63 10.66
N SER A 15 16.55 5.61 9.89
CA SER A 15 17.46 6.65 10.34
C SER A 15 16.89 8.04 10.12
N PRO A 16 17.05 8.98 11.05
CA PRO A 16 17.66 8.79 12.37
C PRO A 16 16.80 7.96 13.32
N GLU A 17 15.51 7.82 13.04
CA GLU A 17 14.57 7.04 13.82
C GLU A 17 13.63 6.30 12.87
N VAL A 18 13.03 5.23 13.36
CA VAL A 18 12.03 4.48 12.57
C VAL A 18 10.82 5.39 12.33
N ARG A 19 10.47 5.57 11.06
CA ARG A 19 9.31 6.37 10.64
C ARG A 19 8.62 5.68 9.48
N PHE A 20 7.32 5.90 9.39
CA PHE A 20 6.46 5.33 8.34
C PHE A 20 5.77 6.46 7.61
N CYS A 21 5.70 6.37 6.28
CA CYS A 21 5.10 7.43 5.48
C CYS A 21 3.62 7.15 5.24
N VAL A 22 2.77 7.99 5.79
CA VAL A 22 1.32 7.91 5.58
C VAL A 22 0.93 8.92 4.52
N LEU A 23 0.15 8.47 3.54
CA LEU A 23 -0.31 9.29 2.42
C LEU A 23 -1.77 9.70 2.63
N HIS A 24 -2.10 10.91 2.21
CA HIS A 24 -3.45 11.45 2.30
C HIS A 24 -4.08 11.51 0.90
N ARG A 25 -5.15 10.78 0.68
CA ARG A 25 -5.81 10.73 -0.64
C ARG A 25 -6.47 12.06 -1.01
N ALA A 26 -6.38 12.39 -2.31
CA ALA A 26 -6.95 13.63 -2.81
C ALA A 26 -8.48 13.56 -2.96
N ASP A 27 -9.02 12.39 -3.30
CA ASP A 27 -10.44 12.23 -3.63
C ASP A 27 -11.33 11.92 -2.41
N HIS A 28 -10.74 11.40 -1.34
CA HIS A 28 -11.43 11.08 -0.10
C HIS A 28 -10.55 11.49 1.06
N ASP A 29 -11.13 11.88 2.17
CA ASP A 29 -10.35 12.23 3.36
C ASP A 29 -9.89 10.96 4.06
N GLN A 30 -9.01 10.22 3.40
CA GLN A 30 -8.50 8.94 3.86
C GLN A 30 -6.98 8.92 3.88
N TYR A 31 -6.44 8.23 4.88
CA TYR A 31 -5.00 8.11 5.11
C TYR A 31 -4.60 6.65 4.94
N GLN A 32 -3.58 6.41 4.13
CA GLN A 32 -3.19 5.05 3.77
C GLN A 32 -1.74 4.99 3.31
N PHE A 33 -1.24 3.77 3.09
CA PHE A 33 0.03 3.57 2.43
C PHE A 33 -0.16 3.53 0.91
N VAL A 34 0.93 3.28 0.18
CA VAL A 34 0.84 3.07 -1.27
C VAL A 34 -0.17 1.94 -1.51
N SER A 35 -1.09 2.13 -2.43
CA SER A 35 -2.14 1.16 -2.70
C SER A 35 -2.54 1.21 -4.17
N GLY A 36 -2.78 0.05 -4.75
CA GLY A 36 -3.25 -0.01 -6.12
C GLY A 36 -3.52 -1.43 -6.56
N GLY A 37 -4.06 -1.57 -7.73
CA GLY A 37 -4.45 -2.85 -8.28
C GLY A 37 -3.42 -3.49 -9.19
N GLY A 38 -3.43 -4.80 -9.25
CA GLY A 38 -2.67 -5.53 -10.23
C GLY A 38 -3.20 -5.29 -11.63
N GLU A 39 -2.36 -5.48 -12.62
CA GLU A 39 -2.73 -5.36 -14.03
C GLU A 39 -2.35 -6.63 -14.77
N ASP A 40 -3.23 -7.06 -15.65
CA ASP A 40 -3.01 -8.21 -16.55
C ASP A 40 -2.43 -9.42 -15.84
N ARG A 41 -1.19 -9.76 -16.15
CA ARG A 41 -0.52 -10.94 -15.61
C ARG A 41 0.55 -10.61 -14.59
N GLU A 42 0.51 -9.40 -14.03
CA GLU A 42 1.46 -9.04 -13.00
C GLU A 42 1.38 -9.98 -11.81
N THR A 43 2.53 -10.31 -11.23
CA THR A 43 2.57 -10.87 -9.88
C THR A 43 2.29 -9.73 -8.88
N ALA A 44 1.98 -10.10 -7.65
CA ALA A 44 1.76 -9.09 -6.61
C ALA A 44 3.00 -8.21 -6.43
N LEU A 45 4.20 -8.80 -6.46
CA LEU A 45 5.45 -8.04 -6.33
C LEU A 45 5.65 -7.06 -7.50
N GLU A 46 5.34 -7.50 -8.72
CA GLU A 46 5.44 -6.62 -9.88
C GLU A 46 4.46 -5.45 -9.77
N ALA A 47 3.24 -5.71 -9.33
CA ALA A 47 2.24 -4.67 -9.10
C ALA A 47 2.70 -3.70 -8.02
N ALA A 48 3.26 -4.22 -6.93
CA ALA A 48 3.79 -3.38 -5.85
C ALA A 48 4.90 -2.46 -6.36
N ARG A 49 5.84 -3.01 -7.13
CA ARG A 49 6.95 -2.21 -7.68
C ARG A 49 6.42 -1.09 -8.57
N ARG A 50 5.46 -1.38 -9.43
CA ARG A 50 4.88 -0.38 -10.33
C ARG A 50 4.12 0.69 -9.55
N GLU A 51 3.27 0.28 -8.61
CA GLU A 51 2.48 1.24 -7.82
C GLU A 51 3.37 2.13 -6.95
N ILE A 52 4.43 1.56 -6.36
CA ILE A 52 5.41 2.37 -5.61
C ILE A 52 5.97 3.46 -6.50
N PHE A 53 6.39 3.12 -7.71
CA PHE A 53 6.95 4.10 -8.62
C PHE A 53 5.91 5.14 -9.05
N GLU A 54 4.71 4.71 -9.38
CA GLU A 54 3.65 5.63 -9.81
C GLU A 54 3.27 6.62 -8.71
N GLU A 55 3.19 6.17 -7.46
CA GLU A 55 2.71 7.02 -6.36
C GLU A 55 3.82 7.79 -5.65
N THR A 56 5.05 7.35 -5.71
CA THR A 56 6.16 7.98 -4.96
C THR A 56 7.32 8.44 -5.83
N GLY A 57 7.40 8.01 -7.07
CA GLY A 57 8.53 8.27 -7.94
C GLY A 57 9.77 7.44 -7.62
N ILE A 58 9.68 6.52 -6.67
CA ILE A 58 10.83 5.75 -6.19
C ILE A 58 10.92 4.40 -6.90
N ARG A 59 12.12 4.09 -7.39
CA ARG A 59 12.46 2.75 -7.90
C ARG A 59 13.02 1.95 -6.74
N ALA A 60 12.14 1.28 -6.00
CA ALA A 60 12.54 0.55 -4.80
C ALA A 60 13.44 -0.63 -5.16
N ALA A 61 14.64 -0.67 -4.53
CA ALA A 61 15.60 -1.75 -4.75
C ALA A 61 15.20 -3.03 -4.01
N HIS A 62 14.64 -2.86 -2.81
CA HIS A 62 14.23 -3.98 -1.97
C HIS A 62 12.80 -3.80 -1.51
N ILE A 63 11.93 -4.69 -1.97
CA ILE A 63 10.55 -4.72 -1.56
C ILE A 63 10.35 -6.03 -0.81
N VAL A 64 9.97 -5.92 0.46
CA VAL A 64 9.81 -7.07 1.34
C VAL A 64 8.34 -7.46 1.39
N PRO A 65 7.99 -8.71 1.04
CA PRO A 65 6.61 -9.15 1.22
C PRO A 65 6.32 -9.36 2.71
N LEU A 66 5.19 -8.85 3.15
CA LEU A 66 4.68 -9.10 4.50
C LEU A 66 3.77 -10.33 4.46
N ARG A 67 3.50 -10.91 5.62
CA ARG A 67 2.55 -12.02 5.71
C ARG A 67 1.11 -11.55 5.83
N SER A 68 0.92 -10.31 6.23
CA SER A 68 -0.40 -9.69 6.33
C SER A 68 -1.11 -9.74 4.99
N MET A 69 -2.37 -10.11 5.02
CA MET A 69 -3.20 -10.19 3.84
C MET A 69 -4.63 -9.89 4.24
N ALA A 70 -5.34 -9.18 3.40
CA ALA A 70 -6.73 -8.86 3.65
C ALA A 70 -7.54 -9.17 2.39
N PHE A 71 -8.85 -9.25 2.56
CA PHE A 71 -9.77 -9.30 1.43
C PHE A 71 -10.60 -8.04 1.45
N VAL A 72 -10.76 -7.42 0.30
CA VAL A 72 -11.55 -6.21 0.18
C VAL A 72 -12.77 -6.49 -0.71
N PRO A 73 -13.91 -5.84 -0.44
CA PRO A 73 -15.08 -6.02 -1.29
C PRO A 73 -14.77 -5.60 -2.72
N ALA A 74 -15.10 -6.45 -3.69
CA ALA A 74 -14.90 -6.10 -5.10
C ALA A 74 -15.65 -4.83 -5.48
N ALA A 75 -16.74 -4.52 -4.75
CA ALA A 75 -17.56 -3.33 -4.99
C ALA A 75 -16.80 -2.00 -4.85
N VAL A 76 -15.65 -1.99 -4.14
CA VAL A 76 -14.85 -0.75 -4.04
C VAL A 76 -14.12 -0.43 -5.35
N ILE A 77 -14.07 -1.38 -6.28
CA ILE A 77 -13.43 -1.19 -7.58
C ILE A 77 -14.50 -0.79 -8.60
N ALA A 78 -14.15 0.12 -9.51
CA ALA A 78 -15.09 0.60 -10.52
C ALA A 78 -15.62 -0.55 -11.38
N GLU A 79 -16.92 -0.50 -11.68
CA GLU A 79 -17.60 -1.55 -12.43
C GLU A 79 -16.96 -1.84 -13.79
N LYS A 80 -16.44 -0.81 -14.45
CA LYS A 80 -15.79 -0.98 -15.76
C LYS A 80 -14.63 -1.97 -15.72
N HIS A 81 -13.99 -2.13 -14.55
CA HIS A 81 -12.92 -3.11 -14.34
C HIS A 81 -13.47 -4.46 -13.94
N ARG A 82 -14.47 -4.46 -13.03
CA ARG A 82 -15.05 -5.68 -12.46
C ARG A 82 -15.79 -6.55 -13.47
N LYS A 83 -16.37 -5.94 -14.48
CA LYS A 83 -17.18 -6.67 -15.46
C LYS A 83 -16.40 -7.74 -16.24
N LEU A 84 -15.07 -7.65 -16.21
CA LEU A 84 -14.19 -8.62 -16.88
C LEU A 84 -13.79 -9.77 -15.95
N TRP A 85 -14.16 -9.70 -14.68
CA TRP A 85 -13.87 -10.74 -13.70
C TRP A 85 -14.98 -11.79 -13.68
N LYS A 86 -14.70 -12.92 -13.02
CA LYS A 86 -15.73 -13.93 -12.82
C LYS A 86 -16.89 -13.34 -12.03
N ARG A 87 -18.10 -13.78 -12.33
CA ARG A 87 -19.32 -13.23 -11.71
C ARG A 87 -19.37 -13.39 -10.20
N ASP A 88 -18.74 -14.43 -9.66
CA ASP A 88 -18.73 -14.70 -8.24
C ASP A 88 -17.52 -14.09 -7.52
N THR A 89 -16.86 -13.12 -8.13
CA THR A 89 -15.77 -12.38 -7.49
C THR A 89 -16.37 -11.28 -6.61
N PHE A 90 -16.64 -11.62 -5.36
CA PHE A 90 -17.22 -10.69 -4.40
C PHE A 90 -16.18 -10.00 -3.54
N VAL A 91 -15.05 -10.66 -3.33
CA VAL A 91 -13.91 -10.10 -2.60
C VAL A 91 -12.63 -10.37 -3.38
N ILE A 92 -11.65 -9.48 -3.22
CA ILE A 92 -10.34 -9.67 -3.85
C ILE A 92 -9.25 -9.57 -2.80
N PRO A 93 -8.15 -10.33 -2.95
CA PRO A 93 -7.06 -10.27 -1.99
C PRO A 93 -6.26 -8.97 -2.12
N GLU A 94 -5.78 -8.49 -0.98
CA GLU A 94 -4.86 -7.37 -0.89
C GLU A 94 -3.58 -7.87 -0.25
N TYR A 95 -2.48 -7.84 -1.00
CA TYR A 95 -1.17 -8.31 -0.55
C TYR A 95 -0.36 -7.12 -0.02
N ALA A 96 0.36 -7.34 1.08
CA ALA A 96 1.10 -6.27 1.76
C ALA A 96 2.60 -6.41 1.56
N PHE A 97 3.24 -5.26 1.37
CA PHE A 97 4.69 -5.14 1.17
C PHE A 97 5.22 -3.96 1.98
N ALA A 98 6.54 -3.93 2.15
CA ALA A 98 7.22 -2.80 2.75
C ALA A 98 8.51 -2.52 1.97
N PHE A 99 8.95 -1.26 1.96
CA PHE A 99 10.21 -0.91 1.31
C PHE A 99 10.88 0.25 2.03
N ILE A 100 12.22 0.19 2.11
CA ILE A 100 13.00 1.28 2.66
C ILE A 100 12.94 2.46 1.69
N CYS A 101 12.67 3.63 2.23
CA CYS A 101 12.48 4.85 1.46
C CYS A 101 13.29 5.98 2.07
N ASP A 102 14.56 6.10 1.68
CA ASP A 102 15.44 7.18 2.13
C ASP A 102 15.47 8.36 1.17
N GLU A 103 14.80 8.21 0.04
CA GLU A 103 14.71 9.26 -0.97
C GLU A 103 13.46 10.11 -0.75
N GLU A 104 13.48 11.31 -1.32
CA GLU A 104 12.31 12.18 -1.26
C GLU A 104 11.19 11.63 -2.13
N ILE A 105 9.99 11.56 -1.58
CA ILE A 105 8.81 11.10 -2.29
C ILE A 105 8.22 12.23 -3.12
N GLN A 106 7.94 11.92 -4.38
CA GLN A 106 7.23 12.83 -5.29
C GLN A 106 5.82 12.27 -5.50
N LEU A 107 4.84 12.90 -4.86
CA LEU A 107 3.46 12.45 -4.91
C LEU A 107 2.85 12.58 -6.30
N SER A 108 2.01 11.59 -6.65
CA SER A 108 1.16 11.67 -7.82
C SER A 108 -0.09 12.48 -7.48
N ASP A 109 -0.94 12.73 -8.48
CA ASP A 109 -2.20 13.46 -8.29
C ASP A 109 -3.20 12.75 -7.39
N GLU A 110 -2.98 11.49 -7.10
CA GLU A 110 -3.88 10.71 -6.24
C GLU A 110 -3.81 11.13 -4.77
N HIS A 111 -2.73 11.81 -4.37
CA HIS A 111 -2.50 12.16 -2.97
C HIS A 111 -2.24 13.67 -2.81
N LEU A 112 -2.79 14.23 -1.72
CA LEU A 112 -2.63 15.65 -1.39
C LEU A 112 -1.30 15.93 -0.72
N ASP A 113 -0.93 15.07 0.24
CA ASP A 113 0.29 15.24 1.03
C ASP A 113 0.72 13.92 1.65
N LEU A 114 1.84 13.96 2.35
CA LEU A 114 2.38 12.83 3.06
C LEU A 114 2.94 13.31 4.40
N GLU A 115 3.05 12.37 5.33
CA GLU A 115 3.68 12.68 6.62
C GLU A 115 4.44 11.45 7.11
N TRP A 116 5.68 11.68 7.51
CA TRP A 116 6.50 10.66 8.17
C TRP A 116 6.19 10.68 9.65
N MET A 117 5.75 9.54 10.19
CA MET A 117 5.31 9.51 11.57
C MET A 117 5.77 8.25 12.29
N CYS A 118 5.77 8.31 13.62
CA CYS A 118 6.09 7.15 14.44
C CYS A 118 4.96 6.12 14.35
N TYR A 119 5.23 4.93 14.86
CA TYR A 119 4.27 3.81 14.80
C TYR A 119 2.92 4.19 15.42
N GLU A 120 2.93 4.76 16.63
CA GLU A 120 1.69 5.07 17.35
C GLU A 120 0.84 6.11 16.60
N ALA A 121 1.50 7.14 16.06
CA ALA A 121 0.80 8.17 15.30
C ALA A 121 0.24 7.61 14.00
N ALA A 122 0.98 6.75 13.32
CA ALA A 122 0.52 6.13 12.09
C ALA A 122 -0.69 5.23 12.34
N MET A 123 -0.65 4.43 13.43
CA MET A 123 -1.78 3.56 13.79
C MET A 123 -3.05 4.37 14.03
N GLU A 124 -2.94 5.55 14.63
CA GLU A 124 -4.10 6.41 14.86
C GLU A 124 -4.60 7.06 13.57
N ARG A 125 -3.68 7.46 12.69
CA ARG A 125 -4.00 8.20 11.48
C ARG A 125 -4.61 7.34 10.38
N LEU A 126 -4.14 6.10 10.22
CA LEU A 126 -4.57 5.24 9.12
C LEU A 126 -6.06 4.96 9.16
N THR A 127 -6.69 5.01 7.99
CA THR A 127 -8.13 4.79 7.84
C THR A 127 -8.48 3.30 7.85
N TRP A 128 -7.67 2.46 7.18
CA TRP A 128 -8.04 1.07 6.89
C TRP A 128 -7.37 0.07 7.83
N ASP A 129 -8.14 -0.89 8.30
CA ASP A 129 -7.62 -1.96 9.19
C ASP A 129 -6.52 -2.78 8.53
N SER A 130 -6.61 -3.04 7.23
CA SER A 130 -5.57 -3.79 6.52
C SER A 130 -4.22 -3.10 6.59
N ASN A 131 -4.21 -1.77 6.48
CA ASN A 131 -3.00 -0.97 6.60
C ASN A 131 -2.43 -1.04 8.02
N LYS A 132 -3.31 -0.99 9.02
CA LYS A 132 -2.90 -1.07 10.43
C LYS A 132 -2.29 -2.42 10.76
N THR A 133 -2.90 -3.51 10.27
CA THR A 133 -2.37 -4.86 10.49
C THR A 133 -1.00 -5.03 9.85
N ALA A 134 -0.86 -4.56 8.61
CA ALA A 134 0.43 -4.62 7.91
C ALA A 134 1.50 -3.80 8.63
N LEU A 135 1.13 -2.61 9.12
CA LEU A 135 2.05 -1.77 9.88
C LEU A 135 2.47 -2.45 11.19
N TYR A 136 1.52 -3.09 11.88
CA TYR A 136 1.83 -3.84 13.09
C TYR A 136 2.88 -4.91 12.80
N GLU A 137 2.69 -5.69 11.75
CA GLU A 137 3.64 -6.75 11.38
C GLU A 137 5.02 -6.16 11.06
N LEU A 138 5.07 -5.09 10.26
CA LEU A 138 6.33 -4.46 9.92
C LEU A 138 7.04 -3.96 11.18
N ASN A 139 6.32 -3.31 12.07
CA ASN A 139 6.89 -2.80 13.31
C ASN A 139 7.49 -3.93 14.16
N CYS A 140 6.78 -5.06 14.25
CA CYS A 140 7.29 -6.24 14.95
C CYS A 140 8.58 -6.76 14.33
N ARG A 141 8.64 -6.80 13.00
CA ARG A 141 9.85 -7.26 12.30
C ARG A 141 11.04 -6.33 12.56
N LEU A 142 10.81 -5.02 12.55
CA LEU A 142 11.86 -4.04 12.79
C LEU A 142 12.37 -4.11 14.23
N LEU A 143 11.48 -4.36 15.20
CA LEU A 143 11.87 -4.50 16.60
C LEU A 143 12.61 -5.80 16.88
N ALA A 144 12.43 -6.82 16.06
CA ALA A 144 13.07 -8.12 16.23
C ALA A 144 14.51 -8.17 15.69
N GLU A 145 14.91 -7.16 14.92
CA GLU A 145 16.27 -7.08 14.35
C GLU A 145 17.32 -6.64 15.35
#